data_9788b61866af8752aa6b998444e3f191
#
_entry.id   9788b61866af8752aa6b998444e3f191
#
_cell.length_a   1.000
_cell.length_b   1.000
_cell.length_c   1.000
_cell.angle_alpha   90.00
_cell.angle_beta   90.00
_cell.angle_gamma   90.00
#
_symmetry.space_group_name_H-M   'P 1'
#
loop_
_entity.id
_entity.type
_entity.pdbx_description
1 polymer ?
#
loop_
_entity_poly.entity_id
_entity_poly.type
_entity_poly.pdbx_seq_one_letter_code
_entity_poly.pdbx_strand_id
1 'polypeptide(L)'
;MINPSPAEVEALMQMRLVGFNNRKYDNHILYARLMGYSIEKIYELSQKIIANSRNGSFSEAYGISYTDVYDFASIKMSLKKWQHHLGIKHKELGLPWDEPVPEERWPEVSAYCDNDVVSLEAVWNDRHADFLARQILADLSGLTVNDPTAKHTARIIFGKDRDFKDEFIYTDLSEDFPGYNFYLGKSLYRDEDPSEGGYVH
;
A
#
# COMPACT_ATOMS: atom_id res chain seq x y z
N MET A 1 -9.40 10.49 -18.33
CA MET A 1 -10.81 9.98 -18.38
C MET A 1 -11.54 10.46 -17.13
N ILE A 2 -12.71 10.99 -17.27
CA ILE A 2 -13.58 11.37 -16.14
C ILE A 2 -14.74 10.38 -16.12
N ASN A 3 -15.06 9.81 -14.96
CA ASN A 3 -16.11 8.81 -14.79
C ASN A 3 -16.09 7.65 -15.80
N PRO A 4 -14.95 6.93 -15.95
CA PRO A 4 -14.82 5.91 -16.98
C PRO A 4 -15.87 4.81 -16.82
N SER A 5 -16.32 4.24 -17.94
CA SER A 5 -17.13 3.04 -17.96
C SER A 5 -16.35 1.81 -17.51
N PRO A 6 -17.02 0.72 -17.11
CA PRO A 6 -16.32 -0.55 -16.80
C PRO A 6 -15.42 -1.05 -17.93
N ALA A 7 -15.85 -0.91 -19.19
CA ALA A 7 -15.06 -1.31 -20.37
C ALA A 7 -13.79 -0.47 -20.54
N GLU A 8 -13.84 0.83 -20.26
CA GLU A 8 -12.66 1.70 -20.29
C GLU A 8 -11.69 1.34 -19.17
N VAL A 9 -12.18 0.98 -17.98
CA VAL A 9 -11.34 0.49 -16.89
C VAL A 9 -10.72 -0.86 -17.25
N GLU A 10 -11.48 -1.78 -17.86
CA GLU A 10 -10.96 -3.06 -18.32
C GLU A 10 -9.84 -2.88 -19.36
N ALA A 11 -10.00 -1.96 -20.31
CA ALA A 11 -8.96 -1.61 -21.26
C ALA A 11 -7.71 -1.05 -20.57
N LEU A 12 -7.87 -0.22 -19.54
CA LEU A 12 -6.77 0.31 -18.73
C LEU A 12 -6.02 -0.82 -18.00
N MET A 13 -6.70 -1.85 -17.52
CA MET A 13 -6.10 -3.00 -16.85
C MET A 13 -5.18 -3.85 -17.74
N GLN A 14 -5.21 -3.69 -19.06
CA GLN A 14 -4.26 -4.34 -19.97
C GLN A 14 -2.86 -3.72 -19.90
N MET A 15 -2.72 -2.56 -19.27
CA MET A 15 -1.44 -1.87 -19.08
C MET A 15 -0.84 -2.18 -17.70
N ARG A 16 0.46 -1.96 -17.56
CA ARG A 16 1.13 -2.04 -16.25
C ARG A 16 0.89 -0.73 -15.50
N LEU A 17 -0.05 -0.73 -14.58
CA LEU A 17 -0.40 0.45 -13.81
C LEU A 17 0.60 0.66 -12.66
N VAL A 18 1.17 1.85 -12.59
CA VAL A 18 2.02 2.30 -11.49
C VAL A 18 1.31 3.44 -10.79
N GLY A 19 1.20 3.36 -9.47
CA GLY A 19 0.53 4.39 -8.68
C GLY A 19 1.35 4.84 -7.48
N PHE A 20 0.81 5.76 -6.71
CA PHE A 20 1.38 6.26 -5.48
C PHE A 20 0.39 6.11 -4.33
N ASN A 21 0.67 5.21 -3.39
CA ASN A 21 -0.24 4.81 -2.31
C ASN A 21 -1.61 4.31 -2.81
N ASN A 22 -1.64 3.81 -4.04
CA ASN A 22 -2.85 3.44 -4.77
C ASN A 22 -3.46 2.12 -4.29
N ARG A 23 -2.67 1.22 -3.72
CA ARG A 23 -3.14 -0.10 -3.28
C ARG A 23 -4.17 -0.04 -2.15
N LYS A 24 -4.18 1.03 -1.38
CA LYS A 24 -5.10 1.21 -0.25
C LYS A 24 -6.36 2.01 -0.60
N TYR A 25 -6.39 2.68 -1.74
CA TYR A 25 -7.51 3.52 -2.15
C TYR A 25 -7.85 3.36 -3.63
N ASP A 26 -7.02 3.87 -4.54
CA ASP A 26 -7.34 3.95 -5.97
C ASP A 26 -7.64 2.59 -6.59
N ASN A 27 -6.90 1.55 -6.21
CA ASN A 27 -7.12 0.20 -6.67
C ASN A 27 -8.52 -0.31 -6.32
N HIS A 28 -9.03 0.02 -5.14
CA HIS A 28 -10.39 -0.39 -4.72
C HIS A 28 -11.45 0.35 -5.51
N ILE A 29 -11.24 1.64 -5.82
CA ILE A 29 -12.14 2.45 -6.64
C ILE A 29 -12.17 1.90 -8.08
N LEU A 30 -11.00 1.62 -8.67
CA LEU A 30 -10.90 1.02 -10.00
C LEU A 30 -11.56 -0.36 -10.06
N TYR A 31 -11.30 -1.20 -9.07
CA TYR A 31 -11.91 -2.54 -8.98
C TYR A 31 -13.43 -2.47 -8.87
N ALA A 32 -13.95 -1.60 -8.02
CA ALA A 32 -15.40 -1.40 -7.88
C ALA A 32 -16.02 -0.94 -9.20
N ARG A 33 -15.32 -0.04 -9.93
CA ARG A 33 -15.81 0.41 -11.24
C ARG A 33 -15.78 -0.70 -12.28
N LEU A 34 -14.73 -1.51 -12.30
CA LEU A 34 -14.63 -2.70 -13.15
C LEU A 34 -15.77 -3.68 -12.89
N MET A 35 -16.18 -3.84 -11.61
CA MET A 35 -17.32 -4.67 -11.20
C MET A 35 -18.68 -4.02 -11.50
N GLY A 36 -18.73 -2.87 -12.17
CA GLY A 36 -19.95 -2.21 -12.61
C GLY A 36 -20.63 -1.36 -11.54
N TYR A 37 -19.96 -0.96 -10.48
CA TYR A 37 -20.52 -0.06 -9.47
C TYR A 37 -20.88 1.28 -10.11
N SER A 38 -22.07 1.82 -9.73
CA SER A 38 -22.47 3.18 -10.10
C SER A 38 -21.61 4.23 -9.39
N ILE A 39 -21.64 5.48 -9.87
CA ILE A 39 -20.86 6.58 -9.26
C ILE A 39 -21.25 6.78 -7.79
N GLU A 40 -22.54 6.69 -7.46
CA GLU A 40 -23.06 6.81 -6.09
C GLU A 40 -22.47 5.71 -5.18
N LYS A 41 -22.45 4.46 -5.65
CA LYS A 41 -21.87 3.33 -4.89
C LYS A 41 -20.35 3.46 -4.74
N ILE A 42 -19.67 4.03 -5.73
CA ILE A 42 -18.23 4.33 -5.65
C ILE A 42 -17.98 5.42 -4.61
N TYR A 43 -18.82 6.46 -4.57
CA TYR A 43 -18.74 7.49 -3.53
C TYR A 43 -18.92 6.89 -2.12
N GLU A 44 -19.95 6.05 -1.92
CA GLU A 44 -20.17 5.34 -0.65
C GLU A 44 -18.97 4.46 -0.26
N LEU A 45 -18.37 3.76 -1.23
CA LEU A 45 -17.16 2.97 -1.03
C LEU A 45 -15.97 3.85 -0.61
N SER A 46 -15.78 4.98 -1.29
CA SER A 46 -14.74 5.96 -0.95
C SER A 46 -14.87 6.41 0.51
N GLN A 47 -16.08 6.77 0.96
CA GLN A 47 -16.32 7.15 2.35
C GLN A 47 -15.98 6.02 3.35
N LYS A 48 -16.32 4.77 3.00
CA LYS A 48 -15.97 3.60 3.83
C LYS A 48 -14.46 3.36 3.91
N ILE A 49 -13.73 3.54 2.80
CA ILE A 49 -12.25 3.42 2.79
C ILE A 49 -11.63 4.50 3.66
N ILE A 50 -12.05 5.77 3.51
CA ILE A 50 -11.55 6.91 4.28
C ILE A 50 -11.82 6.71 5.78
N ALA A 51 -13.00 6.21 6.14
CA ALA A 51 -13.36 5.88 7.52
C ALA A 51 -12.65 4.62 8.06
N ASN A 52 -11.76 4.00 7.28
CA ASN A 52 -11.06 2.76 7.62
C ASN A 52 -12.01 1.62 8.05
N SER A 53 -13.18 1.55 7.41
CA SER A 53 -14.19 0.50 7.65
C SER A 53 -13.71 -0.83 7.10
N ARG A 54 -13.96 -1.92 7.85
CA ARG A 54 -13.63 -3.30 7.41
C ARG A 54 -14.30 -3.68 6.08
N ASN A 55 -15.42 -3.04 5.74
CA ASN A 55 -16.19 -3.28 4.52
C ASN A 55 -15.81 -2.31 3.38
N GLY A 56 -14.73 -1.56 3.52
CA GLY A 56 -14.26 -0.61 2.52
C GLY A 56 -13.19 -1.15 1.57
N SER A 57 -12.81 -2.45 1.66
CA SER A 57 -11.72 -2.99 0.86
C SER A 57 -12.06 -4.33 0.23
N PHE A 58 -11.49 -4.58 -0.95
CA PHE A 58 -11.53 -5.86 -1.68
C PHE A 58 -10.14 -6.48 -1.66
N SER A 59 -10.04 -7.77 -1.32
CA SER A 59 -8.77 -8.49 -1.33
C SER A 59 -8.12 -8.51 -2.71
N GLU A 60 -8.94 -8.65 -3.76
CA GLU A 60 -8.52 -8.73 -5.15
C GLU A 60 -7.95 -7.39 -5.68
N ALA A 61 -8.45 -6.29 -5.16
CA ALA A 61 -8.05 -4.95 -5.58
C ALA A 61 -6.57 -4.64 -5.28
N TYR A 62 -6.00 -5.23 -4.23
CA TYR A 62 -4.60 -4.97 -3.86
C TYR A 62 -3.60 -5.35 -4.96
N GLY A 63 -3.94 -6.29 -5.81
CA GLY A 63 -3.08 -6.84 -6.86
C GLY A 63 -3.32 -6.28 -8.27
N ILE A 64 -4.27 -5.36 -8.47
CA ILE A 64 -4.61 -4.88 -9.81
C ILE A 64 -3.58 -3.91 -10.42
N SER A 65 -2.83 -3.18 -9.60
CA SER A 65 -1.69 -2.39 -10.08
C SER A 65 -0.43 -3.22 -10.14
N TYR A 66 0.44 -2.91 -11.12
CA TYR A 66 1.74 -3.55 -11.24
C TYR A 66 2.62 -3.26 -10.03
N THR A 67 2.66 -2.00 -9.58
CA THR A 67 3.38 -1.62 -8.36
C THR A 67 2.88 -0.29 -7.80
N ASP A 68 3.22 -0.05 -6.55
CA ASP A 68 2.95 1.18 -5.80
C ASP A 68 4.28 1.80 -5.36
N VAL A 69 4.55 3.02 -5.85
CA VAL A 69 5.82 3.71 -5.56
C VAL A 69 5.98 3.93 -4.06
N TYR A 70 4.90 4.22 -3.34
CA TYR A 70 4.95 4.39 -1.89
C TYR A 70 5.42 3.11 -1.17
N ASP A 71 5.06 1.92 -1.68
CA ASP A 71 5.40 0.64 -1.03
C ASP A 71 6.88 0.30 -1.16
N PHE A 72 7.50 0.52 -2.31
CA PHE A 72 8.90 0.15 -2.52
C PHE A 72 9.93 1.25 -2.23
N ALA A 73 9.52 2.54 -2.28
CA ALA A 73 10.44 3.63 -2.03
C ALA A 73 11.09 3.51 -0.64
N SER A 74 12.40 3.67 -0.57
CA SER A 74 13.19 3.63 0.68
C SER A 74 12.84 4.80 1.61
N ILE A 75 12.42 5.92 1.05
CA ILE A 75 12.00 7.10 1.80
C ILE A 75 10.48 7.25 1.70
N LYS A 76 9.81 7.30 2.85
CA LYS A 76 8.35 7.43 2.93
C LYS A 76 7.94 8.89 3.08
N MET A 77 7.47 9.48 2.00
CA MET A 77 6.93 10.85 1.97
C MET A 77 5.59 10.87 1.23
N SER A 78 4.75 11.87 1.51
CA SER A 78 3.55 12.11 0.69
C SER A 78 3.94 12.64 -0.70
N LEU A 79 3.05 12.50 -1.69
CA LEU A 79 3.30 13.03 -3.03
C LEU A 79 3.57 14.54 -3.02
N LYS A 80 2.86 15.31 -2.20
CA LYS A 80 3.12 16.75 -1.99
C LYS A 80 4.53 17.04 -1.50
N LYS A 81 5.06 16.24 -0.57
CA LYS A 81 6.44 16.39 -0.10
C LYS A 81 7.45 16.05 -1.19
N TRP A 82 7.16 15.04 -2.01
CA TRP A 82 7.96 14.72 -3.17
C TRP A 82 7.97 15.84 -4.21
N GLN A 83 6.80 16.42 -4.51
CA GLN A 83 6.72 17.60 -5.40
C GLN A 83 7.65 18.71 -4.93
N HIS A 84 7.59 19.05 -3.64
CA HIS A 84 8.47 20.07 -3.07
C HIS A 84 9.96 19.66 -3.15
N HIS A 85 10.28 18.41 -2.82
CA HIS A 85 11.66 17.90 -2.85
C HIS A 85 12.27 17.92 -4.26
N LEU A 86 11.47 17.60 -5.27
CA LEU A 86 11.88 17.56 -6.68
C LEU A 86 11.70 18.92 -7.40
N GLY A 87 11.29 19.96 -6.70
CA GLY A 87 11.08 21.29 -7.29
C GLY A 87 9.89 21.38 -8.24
N ILE A 88 8.92 20.46 -8.14
CA ILE A 88 7.71 20.45 -8.94
C ILE A 88 6.69 21.39 -8.30
N LYS A 89 6.06 22.24 -9.12
CA LYS A 89 5.04 23.14 -8.63
C LYS A 89 3.82 22.36 -8.12
N HIS A 90 3.57 22.47 -6.83
CA HIS A 90 2.35 21.93 -6.24
C HIS A 90 1.13 22.74 -6.68
N LYS A 91 0.05 22.06 -7.03
CA LYS A 91 -1.26 22.65 -7.27
C LYS A 91 -2.21 22.20 -6.17
N GLU A 92 -3.07 23.08 -5.72
CA GLU A 92 -4.19 22.74 -4.84
C GLU A 92 -5.50 23.06 -5.55
N LEU A 93 -6.45 22.15 -5.44
CA LEU A 93 -7.73 22.30 -6.12
C LEU A 93 -8.68 23.23 -5.37
N GLY A 94 -8.53 23.32 -4.03
CA GLY A 94 -9.37 24.18 -3.19
C GLY A 94 -10.84 23.82 -3.17
N LEU A 95 -11.20 22.60 -3.62
CA LEU A 95 -12.57 22.10 -3.61
C LEU A 95 -12.83 21.29 -2.33
N PRO A 96 -14.05 21.32 -1.79
CA PRO A 96 -14.48 20.40 -0.75
C PRO A 96 -14.36 18.96 -1.26
N TRP A 97 -13.80 18.08 -0.45
CA TRP A 97 -13.60 16.67 -0.82
C TRP A 97 -14.86 15.81 -0.68
N ASP A 98 -15.86 16.34 0.00
CA ASP A 98 -17.14 15.71 0.36
C ASP A 98 -18.35 16.23 -0.43
N GLU A 99 -18.12 17.15 -1.36
CA GLU A 99 -19.16 17.70 -2.23
C GLU A 99 -18.96 17.28 -3.69
N PRO A 100 -20.06 17.10 -4.45
CA PRO A 100 -19.96 16.86 -5.89
C PRO A 100 -19.30 18.04 -6.61
N VAL A 101 -18.38 17.72 -7.52
CA VAL A 101 -17.72 18.73 -8.35
C VAL A 101 -18.62 19.09 -9.53
N PRO A 102 -19.00 20.37 -9.72
CA PRO A 102 -19.75 20.81 -10.89
C PRO A 102 -19.01 20.52 -12.19
N GLU A 103 -19.73 20.19 -13.26
CA GLU A 103 -19.13 19.82 -14.56
C GLU A 103 -18.25 20.93 -15.15
N GLU A 104 -18.60 22.18 -14.91
CA GLU A 104 -17.82 23.33 -15.37
C GLU A 104 -16.40 23.37 -14.78
N ARG A 105 -16.21 22.71 -13.64
CA ARG A 105 -14.90 22.62 -12.97
C ARG A 105 -14.12 21.35 -13.29
N TRP A 106 -14.66 20.41 -14.07
CA TRP A 106 -13.96 19.19 -14.46
C TRP A 106 -12.63 19.42 -15.18
N PRO A 107 -12.47 20.43 -16.05
CA PRO A 107 -11.15 20.76 -16.64
C PRO A 107 -10.09 21.12 -15.58
N GLU A 108 -10.49 21.79 -14.50
CA GLU A 108 -9.60 22.13 -13.40
C GLU A 108 -9.17 20.88 -12.62
N VAL A 109 -10.11 19.98 -12.33
CA VAL A 109 -9.85 18.68 -11.70
C VAL A 109 -8.93 17.84 -12.59
N SER A 110 -9.16 17.79 -13.89
CA SER A 110 -8.30 17.07 -14.83
C SER A 110 -6.87 17.61 -14.81
N ALA A 111 -6.71 18.93 -14.86
CA ALA A 111 -5.40 19.56 -14.80
C ALA A 111 -4.66 19.34 -13.44
N TYR A 112 -5.42 19.20 -12.36
CA TYR A 112 -4.89 18.78 -11.06
C TYR A 112 -4.39 17.33 -11.09
N CYS A 113 -5.22 16.41 -11.59
CA CYS A 113 -4.85 15.00 -11.73
C CYS A 113 -3.64 14.81 -12.65
N ASP A 114 -3.58 15.55 -13.77
CA ASP A 114 -2.43 15.51 -14.68
C ASP A 114 -1.14 15.93 -13.97
N ASN A 115 -1.19 16.95 -13.12
CA ASN A 115 -0.05 17.37 -12.31
C ASN A 115 0.40 16.31 -11.31
N ASP A 116 -0.52 15.57 -10.73
CA ASP A 116 -0.19 14.45 -9.82
C ASP A 116 0.43 13.29 -10.59
N VAL A 117 -0.04 12.98 -11.81
CA VAL A 117 0.56 11.95 -12.68
C VAL A 117 1.99 12.33 -13.09
N VAL A 118 2.23 13.58 -13.51
CA VAL A 118 3.58 14.08 -13.84
C VAL A 118 4.49 14.02 -12.62
N SER A 119 3.96 14.33 -11.46
CA SER A 119 4.70 14.26 -10.20
C SER A 119 5.05 12.82 -9.84
N LEU A 120 4.11 11.89 -10.03
CA LEU A 120 4.35 10.46 -9.82
C LEU A 120 5.43 9.92 -10.77
N GLU A 121 5.41 10.31 -12.04
CA GLU A 121 6.45 9.94 -13.01
C GLU A 121 7.83 10.43 -12.56
N ALA A 122 7.93 11.66 -12.08
CA ALA A 122 9.19 12.21 -11.56
C ALA A 122 9.69 11.44 -10.32
N VAL A 123 8.79 11.08 -9.40
CA VAL A 123 9.13 10.26 -8.22
C VAL A 123 9.54 8.84 -8.63
N TRP A 124 8.86 8.24 -9.61
CA TRP A 124 9.23 6.95 -10.18
C TRP A 124 10.67 6.98 -10.72
N ASN A 125 11.01 7.99 -11.50
CA ASN A 125 12.35 8.14 -12.07
C ASN A 125 13.41 8.35 -10.98
N ASP A 126 13.11 9.16 -9.98
CA ASP A 126 14.00 9.41 -8.84
C ASP A 126 14.21 8.15 -7.97
N ARG A 127 13.17 7.33 -7.79
CA ARG A 127 13.20 6.11 -7.00
C ARG A 127 13.41 4.82 -7.81
N HIS A 128 13.78 4.93 -9.07
CA HIS A 128 13.94 3.77 -9.95
C HIS A 128 14.95 2.74 -9.42
N ALA A 129 16.02 3.17 -8.76
CA ALA A 129 16.98 2.27 -8.13
C ALA A 129 16.36 1.44 -7.00
N ASP A 130 15.45 2.03 -6.21
CA ASP A 130 14.70 1.31 -5.16
C ASP A 130 13.80 0.23 -5.79
N PHE A 131 13.19 0.52 -6.94
CA PHE A 131 12.38 -0.43 -7.67
C PHE A 131 13.20 -1.60 -8.22
N LEU A 132 14.38 -1.32 -8.80
CA LEU A 132 15.29 -2.37 -9.27
C LEU A 132 15.73 -3.29 -8.13
N ALA A 133 16.05 -2.73 -6.97
CA ALA A 133 16.35 -3.53 -5.79
C ALA A 133 15.16 -4.44 -5.39
N ARG A 134 13.95 -3.92 -5.48
CA ARG A 134 12.72 -4.71 -5.25
C ARG A 134 12.52 -5.82 -6.27
N GLN A 135 12.80 -5.57 -7.55
CA GLN A 135 12.76 -6.61 -8.59
C GLN A 135 13.77 -7.73 -8.32
N ILE A 136 15.00 -7.40 -7.95
CA ILE A 136 16.02 -8.40 -7.59
C ILE A 136 15.53 -9.27 -6.43
N LEU A 137 14.94 -8.68 -5.39
CA LEU A 137 14.35 -9.44 -4.29
C LEU A 137 13.22 -10.34 -4.75
N ALA A 138 12.35 -9.86 -5.65
CA ALA A 138 11.25 -10.65 -6.21
C ALA A 138 11.77 -11.84 -7.01
N ASP A 139 12.77 -11.63 -7.86
CA ASP A 139 13.41 -12.69 -8.67
C ASP A 139 14.07 -13.75 -7.78
N LEU A 140 14.83 -13.35 -6.76
CA LEU A 140 15.49 -14.26 -5.84
C LEU A 140 14.53 -15.09 -4.99
N SER A 141 13.43 -14.47 -4.55
CA SER A 141 12.44 -15.12 -3.67
C SER A 141 11.36 -15.89 -4.41
N GLY A 142 11.18 -15.62 -5.72
CA GLY A 142 10.04 -16.10 -6.51
C GLY A 142 8.69 -15.48 -6.07
N LEU A 143 8.72 -14.31 -5.45
CA LEU A 143 7.55 -13.52 -5.04
C LEU A 143 7.35 -12.34 -6.00
N THR A 144 6.36 -11.50 -5.73
CA THR A 144 6.06 -10.33 -6.55
C THR A 144 6.71 -9.06 -5.98
N VAL A 145 6.92 -8.04 -6.82
CA VAL A 145 7.43 -6.72 -6.37
C VAL A 145 6.56 -6.06 -5.29
N ASN A 146 5.30 -6.49 -5.16
CA ASN A 146 4.35 -5.97 -4.19
C ASN A 146 4.41 -6.68 -2.82
N ASP A 147 5.16 -7.78 -2.72
CA ASP A 147 5.32 -8.47 -1.44
C ASP A 147 6.23 -7.68 -0.49
N PRO A 148 6.00 -7.71 0.82
CA PRO A 148 6.84 -7.03 1.80
C PRO A 148 8.27 -7.54 1.82
N THR A 149 9.24 -6.69 2.12
CA THR A 149 10.66 -7.05 2.23
C THR A 149 10.88 -8.23 3.20
N ALA A 150 10.21 -8.23 4.34
CA ALA A 150 10.30 -9.32 5.32
C ALA A 150 9.90 -10.68 4.72
N LYS A 151 8.85 -10.70 3.86
CA LYS A 151 8.42 -11.92 3.18
C LYS A 151 9.45 -12.41 2.16
N HIS A 152 10.04 -11.48 1.38
CA HIS A 152 11.16 -11.80 0.48
C HIS A 152 12.34 -12.40 1.24
N THR A 153 12.77 -11.74 2.32
CA THR A 153 13.89 -12.17 3.15
C THR A 153 13.64 -13.57 3.75
N ALA A 154 12.47 -13.77 4.34
CA ALA A 154 12.09 -15.08 4.88
C ALA A 154 12.11 -16.17 3.80
N ARG A 155 11.58 -15.86 2.61
CA ARG A 155 11.55 -16.81 1.48
C ARG A 155 12.97 -17.14 0.96
N ILE A 156 13.85 -16.17 0.91
CA ILE A 156 15.25 -16.35 0.47
C ILE A 156 16.04 -17.19 1.49
N ILE A 157 15.85 -16.90 2.78
CA ILE A 157 16.60 -17.57 3.85
C ILE A 157 16.08 -19.00 4.09
N PHE A 158 14.75 -19.17 4.19
CA PHE A 158 14.14 -20.43 4.63
C PHE A 158 13.57 -21.30 3.49
N GLY A 159 13.49 -20.76 2.26
CA GLY A 159 12.96 -21.50 1.10
C GLY A 159 11.42 -21.48 1.02
N LYS A 160 10.88 -22.26 0.04
CA LYS A 160 9.44 -22.22 -0.29
C LYS A 160 8.58 -23.01 0.68
N ASP A 161 9.08 -24.13 1.15
CA ASP A 161 8.31 -25.17 1.81
C ASP A 161 8.57 -25.24 3.33
N ARG A 162 9.36 -24.29 3.85
CA ARG A 162 9.71 -24.27 5.27
C ARG A 162 8.74 -23.35 6.02
N ASP A 163 7.99 -23.90 6.95
CA ASP A 163 7.40 -23.12 8.02
C ASP A 163 8.48 -22.89 9.08
N PHE A 164 9.11 -21.71 9.03
CA PHE A 164 10.18 -21.36 9.98
C PHE A 164 9.72 -21.39 11.44
N LYS A 165 8.42 -21.44 11.72
CA LYS A 165 7.89 -21.59 13.08
C LYS A 165 8.22 -22.96 13.66
N ASP A 166 8.31 -23.97 12.83
CA ASP A 166 8.63 -25.34 13.26
C ASP A 166 10.13 -25.55 13.51
N GLU A 167 10.98 -24.60 13.08
CA GLU A 167 12.44 -24.70 13.22
C GLU A 167 13.00 -23.93 14.41
N PHE A 168 12.22 -23.03 15.01
CA PHE A 168 12.63 -22.30 16.19
C PHE A 168 12.14 -23.03 17.44
N ILE A 169 13.08 -23.51 18.23
CA ILE A 169 12.81 -23.99 19.57
C ILE A 169 12.73 -22.75 20.46
N TYR A 170 11.55 -22.42 20.92
CA TYR A 170 11.37 -21.36 21.90
C TYR A 170 11.72 -21.94 23.28
N THR A 171 12.79 -21.40 23.88
CA THR A 171 13.17 -21.76 25.23
C THR A 171 12.71 -20.63 26.16
N ASP A 172 11.93 -20.96 27.17
CA ASP A 172 11.62 -20.01 28.23
C ASP A 172 12.87 -19.79 29.10
N LEU A 173 13.40 -18.58 29.09
CA LEU A 173 14.58 -18.20 29.84
C LEU A 173 14.25 -17.52 31.19
N SER A 174 12.98 -17.43 31.56
CA SER A 174 12.55 -16.77 32.79
C SER A 174 13.07 -17.48 34.05
N GLU A 175 13.25 -18.80 33.99
CA GLU A 175 13.85 -19.59 35.07
C GLU A 175 15.37 -19.37 35.20
N ASP A 176 16.07 -19.24 34.06
CA ASP A 176 17.52 -19.05 34.02
C ASP A 176 17.93 -17.62 34.39
N PHE A 177 17.06 -16.66 34.14
CA PHE A 177 17.32 -15.23 34.38
C PHE A 177 16.19 -14.58 35.21
N PRO A 178 15.99 -15.00 36.47
CA PRO A 178 14.95 -14.44 37.33
C PRO A 178 15.23 -12.97 37.57
N GLY A 179 14.24 -12.12 37.35
CA GLY A 179 14.36 -10.66 37.54
C GLY A 179 14.71 -9.89 36.25
N TYR A 180 14.89 -10.58 35.13
CA TYR A 180 15.00 -9.93 33.83
C TYR A 180 13.61 -9.74 33.22
N ASN A 181 13.24 -8.50 32.89
CA ASN A 181 11.96 -8.22 32.24
C ASN A 181 12.09 -8.46 30.73
N PHE A 182 11.52 -9.56 30.26
CA PHE A 182 11.40 -9.83 28.82
C PHE A 182 10.28 -9.01 28.24
N TYR A 183 10.56 -8.30 27.13
CA TYR A 183 9.54 -7.55 26.42
C TYR A 183 8.66 -8.49 25.62
N LEU A 184 7.42 -8.67 26.05
CA LEU A 184 6.38 -9.37 25.30
C LEU A 184 5.71 -8.38 24.34
N GLY A 185 5.72 -8.69 23.04
CA GLY A 185 5.12 -7.85 22.02
C GLY A 185 3.64 -7.58 22.31
N LYS A 186 3.20 -6.34 22.10
CA LYS A 186 1.85 -5.83 22.39
C LYS A 186 0.67 -6.65 21.85
N SER A 187 0.91 -7.57 20.93
CA SER A 187 -0.14 -8.30 20.22
C SER A 187 -0.57 -9.60 20.90
N LEU A 188 0.23 -10.15 21.79
CA LEU A 188 -0.02 -11.47 22.37
C LEU A 188 -0.62 -11.47 23.78
N TYR A 189 -0.36 -10.45 24.59
CA TYR A 189 -0.78 -10.43 26.00
C TYR A 189 -1.25 -9.03 26.41
N ARG A 190 -2.44 -8.66 25.99
CA ARG A 190 -2.99 -7.32 26.29
C ARG A 190 -3.48 -7.19 27.73
N ASP A 191 -3.78 -8.30 28.39
CA ASP A 191 -4.48 -8.35 29.66
C ASP A 191 -3.77 -9.23 30.73
N GLU A 192 -2.56 -9.74 30.45
CA GLU A 192 -1.80 -10.58 31.39
C GLU A 192 -0.56 -9.87 31.90
N ASP A 193 -0.19 -10.15 33.12
CA ASP A 193 1.00 -9.60 33.77
C ASP A 193 2.25 -9.99 32.97
N PRO A 194 3.05 -9.04 32.46
CA PRO A 194 4.26 -9.33 31.70
C PRO A 194 5.35 -10.06 32.49
N SER A 195 5.16 -10.30 33.79
CA SER A 195 6.07 -11.09 34.62
C SER A 195 5.82 -12.60 34.58
N GLU A 196 4.74 -13.07 33.93
CA GLU A 196 4.35 -14.51 33.93
C GLU A 196 4.79 -15.31 32.70
N GLY A 197 5.68 -14.87 31.91
CA GLY A 197 6.24 -15.65 30.79
C GLY A 197 6.96 -14.79 29.79
N GLY A 198 8.24 -15.01 29.62
CA GLY A 198 9.04 -14.27 28.66
C GLY A 198 9.48 -15.13 27.49
N TYR A 199 9.25 -14.66 26.26
CA TYR A 199 9.87 -15.22 25.07
C TYR A 199 10.99 -14.31 24.62
N VAL A 200 12.18 -14.88 24.37
CA VAL A 200 13.28 -14.19 23.72
C VAL A 200 13.24 -14.46 22.23
N HIS A 201 13.22 -13.41 21.43
CA HIS A 201 13.38 -13.49 19.96
C HIS A 201 14.84 -13.43 19.58
#